data_f27f6d4272a01a0cc6cda9ec785b2c22
#
_entry.id   f27f6d4272a01a0cc6cda9ec785b2c22
#
_cell.length_a   1.000
_cell.length_b   1.000
_cell.length_c   1.000
_cell.angle_alpha   90.00
_cell.angle_beta   90.00
_cell.angle_gamma   90.00
#
_symmetry.space_group_name_H-M   'P 1'
#
loop_
_entity.id
_entity.type
_entity.pdbx_description
1 polymer ?
#
loop_
_entity_poly.entity_id
_entity_poly.type
_entity_poly.pdbx_seq_one_letter_code
_entity_poly.pdbx_strand_id
1 'polypeptide(L)'
;MQRREALQMVAVLMGGTVIGADAFLSGCKTPPRKEGLFYDTDVAMMDEIGETILPAGPGIPGAKEAGIGDFMKVIVTDCYTPEDQDVFTKGLQALRDKKFMDLTPDQRHDLLAQLDKEARDTKSGDKHQHYFKMLKQLTIWGYFTSEPGATKALRYIETPGRYDGDVPYKKGDKAWAT
;
A
#
# COMPACT_ATOMS: atom_id res chain seq x y z
N MET A 1 -46.42 -7.04 38.01
CA MET A 1 -45.99 -7.13 36.62
C MET A 1 -47.09 -7.84 35.84
N GLN A 2 -47.77 -7.15 34.94
CA GLN A 2 -48.76 -7.76 34.10
C GLN A 2 -48.06 -8.55 32.95
N ARG A 3 -48.64 -9.70 32.55
CA ARG A 3 -48.05 -10.54 31.47
C ARG A 3 -47.75 -9.73 30.19
N ARG A 4 -48.55 -8.71 29.93
CA ARG A 4 -48.40 -7.81 28.77
C ARG A 4 -47.09 -6.98 28.84
N GLU A 5 -46.70 -6.49 30.03
CA GLU A 5 -45.49 -5.71 30.26
C GLU A 5 -44.23 -6.57 30.08
N ALA A 6 -44.29 -7.84 30.53
CA ALA A 6 -43.21 -8.77 30.34
C ALA A 6 -42.96 -9.11 28.87
N LEU A 7 -44.06 -9.29 28.09
CA LEU A 7 -43.95 -9.52 26.63
C LEU A 7 -43.41 -8.31 25.87
N GLN A 8 -43.78 -7.09 26.28
CA GLN A 8 -43.24 -5.87 25.68
C GLN A 8 -41.73 -5.70 25.97
N MET A 9 -41.30 -6.00 27.18
CA MET A 9 -39.84 -5.95 27.52
C MET A 9 -39.04 -6.99 26.73
N VAL A 10 -39.57 -8.22 26.57
CA VAL A 10 -38.95 -9.26 25.76
C VAL A 10 -38.85 -8.83 24.28
N ALA A 11 -39.93 -8.23 23.74
CA ALA A 11 -39.93 -7.75 22.35
C ALA A 11 -38.90 -6.62 22.11
N VAL A 12 -38.76 -5.69 23.08
CA VAL A 12 -37.75 -4.64 23.01
C VAL A 12 -36.32 -5.19 23.12
N LEU A 13 -36.09 -6.18 24.00
CA LEU A 13 -34.80 -6.83 24.15
C LEU A 13 -34.42 -7.64 22.90
N MET A 14 -35.35 -8.43 22.35
CA MET A 14 -35.10 -9.19 21.12
C MET A 14 -34.98 -8.29 19.89
N GLY A 15 -35.84 -7.28 19.75
CA GLY A 15 -35.76 -6.30 18.67
C GLY A 15 -34.48 -5.48 18.72
N GLY A 16 -34.03 -5.08 19.89
CA GLY A 16 -32.79 -4.36 20.08
C GLY A 16 -31.55 -5.19 19.70
N THR A 17 -31.53 -6.48 19.99
CA THR A 17 -30.43 -7.37 19.60
C THR A 17 -30.37 -7.61 18.09
N VAL A 18 -31.53 -7.71 17.41
CA VAL A 18 -31.60 -7.88 15.95
C VAL A 18 -31.16 -6.60 15.24
N ILE A 19 -31.64 -5.42 15.68
CA ILE A 19 -31.22 -4.13 15.12
C ILE A 19 -29.72 -3.88 15.40
N GLY A 20 -29.23 -4.26 16.57
CA GLY A 20 -27.81 -4.17 16.91
C GLY A 20 -26.94 -5.06 16.03
N ALA A 21 -27.37 -6.29 15.75
CA ALA A 21 -26.65 -7.21 14.88
C ALA A 21 -26.60 -6.69 13.42
N ASP A 22 -27.71 -6.19 12.90
CA ASP A 22 -27.76 -5.62 11.55
C ASP A 22 -26.92 -4.33 11.44
N ALA A 23 -26.88 -3.49 12.48
CA ALA A 23 -26.04 -2.31 12.52
C ALA A 23 -24.54 -2.68 12.60
N PHE A 24 -24.18 -3.74 13.32
CA PHE A 24 -22.82 -4.26 13.36
C PHE A 24 -22.39 -4.90 12.01
N LEU A 25 -23.28 -5.66 11.39
CA LEU A 25 -23.03 -6.28 10.08
C LEU A 25 -23.04 -5.25 8.94
N SER A 26 -23.84 -4.18 9.04
CA SER A 26 -23.84 -3.11 8.05
C SER A 26 -22.63 -2.15 8.18
N GLY A 27 -21.93 -2.15 9.32
CA GLY A 27 -20.67 -1.42 9.52
C GLY A 27 -19.51 -1.95 8.67
N CYS A 28 -19.63 -3.18 8.15
CA CYS A 28 -18.65 -3.79 7.22
C CYS A 28 -19.11 -3.68 5.76
N LYS A 29 -19.85 -2.65 5.37
CA LYS A 29 -20.06 -2.37 3.95
C LYS A 29 -18.74 -1.90 3.37
N THR A 30 -17.99 -2.82 2.76
CA THR A 30 -16.90 -2.47 1.85
C THR A 30 -17.47 -1.44 0.88
N PRO A 31 -16.91 -0.22 0.80
CA PRO A 31 -17.38 0.75 -0.19
C PRO A 31 -17.31 0.08 -1.56
N PRO A 32 -18.28 0.35 -2.46
CA PRO A 32 -18.30 -0.27 -3.77
C PRO A 32 -16.94 -0.01 -4.43
N ARG A 33 -16.26 -1.11 -4.82
CA ARG A 33 -14.98 -1.07 -5.52
C ARG A 33 -15.12 -0.14 -6.71
N LYS A 34 -14.32 0.91 -6.80
CA LYS A 34 -14.28 1.78 -7.97
C LYS A 34 -13.61 0.98 -9.09
N GLU A 35 -14.40 0.25 -9.86
CA GLU A 35 -13.92 -0.36 -11.08
C GLU A 35 -13.45 0.78 -12.00
N GLY A 36 -12.22 0.70 -12.49
CA GLY A 36 -11.70 1.62 -13.48
C GLY A 36 -10.85 2.80 -12.97
N LEU A 37 -10.40 2.80 -11.69
CA LEU A 37 -9.48 3.85 -11.22
C LEU A 37 -8.12 3.80 -11.97
N PHE A 38 -7.65 2.61 -12.33
CA PHE A 38 -6.40 2.38 -13.04
C PHE A 38 -6.58 1.48 -14.24
N TYR A 39 -5.90 1.80 -15.33
CA TYR A 39 -5.76 0.98 -16.54
C TYR A 39 -4.52 0.07 -16.42
N ASP A 40 -4.42 -0.95 -17.26
CA ASP A 40 -3.25 -1.84 -17.30
C ASP A 40 -1.96 -1.07 -17.64
N THR A 41 -2.07 0.00 -18.41
CA THR A 41 -0.96 0.91 -18.70
C THR A 41 -0.46 1.67 -17.46
N ASP A 42 -1.34 1.94 -16.49
CA ASP A 42 -0.97 2.56 -15.22
C ASP A 42 -0.23 1.55 -14.34
N VAL A 43 -0.70 0.31 -14.32
CA VAL A 43 -0.03 -0.79 -13.59
C VAL A 43 1.38 -0.99 -14.14
N ALA A 44 1.54 -1.05 -15.46
CA ALA A 44 2.86 -1.18 -16.10
C ALA A 44 3.78 0.02 -15.76
N MET A 45 3.24 1.23 -15.70
CA MET A 45 4.01 2.40 -15.31
C MET A 45 4.39 2.37 -13.82
N MET A 46 3.51 1.94 -12.93
CA MET A 46 3.80 1.76 -11.51
C MET A 46 4.89 0.69 -11.28
N ASP A 47 4.88 -0.39 -12.07
CA ASP A 47 5.94 -1.41 -12.05
C ASP A 47 7.30 -0.82 -12.47
N GLU A 48 7.36 -0.01 -13.52
CA GLU A 48 8.60 0.64 -13.97
C GLU A 48 9.10 1.70 -12.99
N ILE A 49 8.19 2.42 -12.32
CA ILE A 49 8.54 3.33 -11.22
C ILE A 49 9.12 2.53 -10.06
N GLY A 50 8.47 1.45 -9.67
CA GLY A 50 8.94 0.54 -8.61
C GLY A 50 10.31 -0.02 -8.91
N GLU A 51 10.53 -0.52 -10.14
CA GLU A 51 11.81 -1.07 -10.59
C GLU A 51 12.93 0.00 -10.61
N THR A 52 12.58 1.25 -10.94
CA THR A 52 13.56 2.36 -10.89
C THR A 52 13.96 2.71 -9.43
N ILE A 53 13.04 2.55 -8.46
CA ILE A 53 13.29 2.79 -7.04
C ILE A 53 14.05 1.64 -6.39
N LEU A 54 13.65 0.40 -6.68
CA LEU A 54 14.24 -0.84 -6.15
C LEU A 54 14.55 -1.79 -7.31
N PRO A 55 15.67 -1.57 -8.01
CA PRO A 55 16.06 -2.39 -9.16
C PRO A 55 16.49 -3.79 -8.75
N ALA A 56 16.38 -4.73 -9.69
CA ALA A 56 16.92 -6.07 -9.53
C ALA A 56 18.44 -6.03 -9.31
N GLY A 57 18.91 -6.91 -8.44
CA GLY A 57 20.32 -7.13 -8.16
C GLY A 57 20.74 -8.60 -8.31
N PRO A 58 22.02 -8.93 -8.15
CA PRO A 58 22.49 -10.31 -8.25
C PRO A 58 21.76 -11.25 -7.26
N GLY A 59 20.86 -12.10 -7.77
CA GLY A 59 20.08 -13.04 -6.97
C GLY A 59 18.95 -12.39 -6.13
N ILE A 60 18.67 -11.11 -6.35
CA ILE A 60 17.62 -10.36 -5.68
C ILE A 60 16.70 -9.78 -6.75
N PRO A 61 15.43 -10.17 -6.81
CA PRO A 61 14.48 -9.62 -7.77
C PRO A 61 14.20 -8.15 -7.52
N GLY A 62 13.89 -7.41 -8.57
CA GLY A 62 13.44 -6.02 -8.47
C GLY A 62 11.96 -5.89 -8.08
N ALA A 63 11.53 -4.66 -7.89
CA ALA A 63 10.15 -4.36 -7.49
C ALA A 63 9.13 -4.80 -8.56
N LYS A 64 9.48 -4.73 -9.82
CA LYS A 64 8.62 -5.18 -10.93
C LYS A 64 8.33 -6.67 -10.86
N GLU A 65 9.33 -7.52 -10.59
CA GLU A 65 9.14 -8.97 -10.42
C GLU A 65 8.26 -9.28 -9.19
N ALA A 66 8.26 -8.40 -8.20
CA ALA A 66 7.40 -8.49 -7.03
C ALA A 66 5.93 -8.06 -7.27
N GLY A 67 5.59 -7.59 -8.48
CA GLY A 67 4.21 -7.20 -8.84
C GLY A 67 3.74 -5.92 -8.13
N ILE A 68 4.63 -4.94 -7.97
CA ILE A 68 4.35 -3.72 -7.20
C ILE A 68 3.24 -2.88 -7.81
N GLY A 69 3.10 -2.90 -9.14
CA GLY A 69 2.02 -2.19 -9.84
C GLY A 69 0.63 -2.70 -9.43
N ASP A 70 0.44 -4.01 -9.40
CA ASP A 70 -0.82 -4.61 -8.95
C ASP A 70 -1.07 -4.37 -7.46
N PHE A 71 -0.04 -4.45 -6.62
CA PHE A 71 -0.14 -4.11 -5.20
C PHE A 71 -0.60 -2.66 -5.01
N MET A 72 0.02 -1.69 -5.70
CA MET A 72 -0.37 -0.28 -5.63
C MET A 72 -1.81 -0.07 -6.10
N LYS A 73 -2.22 -0.72 -7.20
CA LYS A 73 -3.59 -0.68 -7.71
C LYS A 73 -4.60 -1.08 -6.64
N VAL A 74 -4.36 -2.20 -5.95
CA VAL A 74 -5.25 -2.69 -4.89
C VAL A 74 -5.28 -1.72 -3.71
N ILE A 75 -4.11 -1.34 -3.16
CA ILE A 75 -4.04 -0.50 -1.96
C ILE A 75 -4.65 0.89 -2.21
N VAL A 76 -4.34 1.52 -3.33
CA VAL A 76 -4.88 2.85 -3.62
C VAL A 76 -6.39 2.79 -3.88
N THR A 77 -6.88 1.75 -4.56
CA THR A 77 -8.31 1.61 -4.84
C THR A 77 -9.12 1.32 -3.58
N ASP A 78 -8.63 0.43 -2.72
CA ASP A 78 -9.42 -0.13 -1.63
C ASP A 78 -9.18 0.59 -0.28
N CYS A 79 -7.99 1.20 -0.08
CA CYS A 79 -7.59 1.72 1.22
C CYS A 79 -7.41 3.24 1.27
N TYR A 80 -7.24 3.92 0.13
CA TYR A 80 -7.01 5.36 0.12
C TYR A 80 -8.32 6.14 0.12
N THR A 81 -8.30 7.34 0.73
CA THR A 81 -9.43 8.28 0.65
C THR A 81 -9.60 8.77 -0.79
N PRO A 82 -10.80 9.24 -1.19
CA PRO A 82 -11.01 9.81 -2.53
C PRO A 82 -10.05 10.97 -2.84
N GLU A 83 -9.70 11.77 -1.84
CA GLU A 83 -8.75 12.87 -1.96
C GLU A 83 -7.33 12.38 -2.25
N ASP A 84 -6.88 11.34 -1.53
CA ASP A 84 -5.56 10.74 -1.75
C ASP A 84 -5.48 9.98 -3.08
N GLN A 85 -6.58 9.32 -3.49
CA GLN A 85 -6.71 8.72 -4.82
C GLN A 85 -6.56 9.76 -5.93
N ASP A 86 -7.15 10.94 -5.76
CA ASP A 86 -7.04 12.07 -6.70
C ASP A 86 -5.60 12.60 -6.78
N VAL A 87 -4.92 12.75 -5.64
CA VAL A 87 -3.49 13.14 -5.58
C VAL A 87 -2.62 12.11 -6.30
N PHE A 88 -2.85 10.82 -6.03
CA PHE A 88 -2.07 9.73 -6.61
C PHE A 88 -2.26 9.65 -8.13
N THR A 89 -3.50 9.68 -8.60
CA THR A 89 -3.82 9.59 -10.04
C THR A 89 -3.34 10.81 -10.82
N LYS A 90 -3.44 12.02 -10.26
CA LYS A 90 -2.85 13.23 -10.83
C LYS A 90 -1.32 13.14 -10.92
N GLY A 91 -0.69 12.53 -9.91
CA GLY A 91 0.74 12.27 -9.92
C GLY A 91 1.17 11.32 -11.04
N LEU A 92 0.42 10.23 -11.26
CA LEU A 92 0.65 9.34 -12.39
C LEU A 92 0.45 10.06 -13.73
N GLN A 93 -0.57 10.91 -13.83
CA GLN A 93 -0.79 11.70 -15.04
C GLN A 93 0.38 12.66 -15.31
N ALA A 94 0.91 13.33 -14.29
CA ALA A 94 2.08 14.20 -14.43
C ALA A 94 3.33 13.44 -14.91
N LEU A 95 3.53 12.18 -14.48
CA LEU A 95 4.60 11.32 -14.99
C LEU A 95 4.35 10.88 -16.44
N ARG A 96 3.09 10.63 -16.80
CA ARG A 96 2.70 10.32 -18.18
C ARG A 96 2.96 11.49 -19.11
N ASP A 97 2.63 12.73 -18.69
CA ASP A 97 2.87 13.95 -19.45
C ASP A 97 4.37 14.19 -19.66
N LYS A 98 5.20 13.78 -18.72
CA LYS A 98 6.68 13.76 -18.85
C LYS A 98 7.21 12.58 -19.67
N LYS A 99 6.32 11.75 -20.24
CA LYS A 99 6.67 10.57 -21.06
C LYS A 99 7.60 9.60 -20.34
N PHE A 100 7.35 9.36 -19.05
CA PHE A 100 8.20 8.54 -18.20
C PHE A 100 8.55 7.17 -18.83
N MET A 101 7.60 6.53 -19.51
CA MET A 101 7.81 5.23 -20.13
C MET A 101 8.79 5.26 -21.32
N ASP A 102 8.94 6.42 -21.97
CA ASP A 102 9.82 6.60 -23.14
C ASP A 102 11.26 6.98 -22.73
N LEU A 103 11.49 7.29 -21.44
CA LEU A 103 12.79 7.67 -20.91
C LEU A 103 13.74 6.48 -20.79
N THR A 104 15.05 6.73 -20.92
CA THR A 104 16.08 5.75 -20.59
C THR A 104 16.12 5.45 -19.07
N PRO A 105 16.67 4.33 -18.63
CA PRO A 105 16.78 4.02 -17.19
C PRO A 105 17.43 5.13 -16.38
N ASP A 106 18.51 5.73 -16.87
CA ASP A 106 19.21 6.83 -16.19
C ASP A 106 18.33 8.09 -16.09
N GLN A 107 17.62 8.43 -17.17
CA GLN A 107 16.69 9.56 -17.17
C GLN A 107 15.49 9.34 -16.23
N ARG A 108 14.99 8.11 -16.13
CA ARG A 108 13.95 7.74 -15.16
C ARG A 108 14.46 7.94 -13.74
N HIS A 109 15.67 7.44 -13.44
CA HIS A 109 16.29 7.60 -12.13
C HIS A 109 16.46 9.08 -11.77
N ASP A 110 17.00 9.91 -12.67
CA ASP A 110 17.22 11.34 -12.42
C ASP A 110 15.89 12.07 -12.18
N LEU A 111 14.86 11.76 -12.98
CA LEU A 111 13.52 12.32 -12.78
C LEU A 111 12.94 11.95 -11.41
N LEU A 112 13.02 10.68 -11.02
CA LEU A 112 12.52 10.25 -9.71
C LEU A 112 13.34 10.80 -8.56
N ALA A 113 14.65 10.96 -8.71
CA ALA A 113 15.52 11.60 -7.73
C ALA A 113 15.16 13.08 -7.52
N GLN A 114 14.83 13.80 -8.60
CA GLN A 114 14.32 15.16 -8.51
C GLN A 114 12.98 15.21 -7.76
N LEU A 115 12.05 14.34 -8.10
CA LEU A 115 10.74 14.25 -7.41
C LEU A 115 10.87 13.88 -5.94
N ASP A 116 11.83 13.03 -5.58
CA ASP A 116 12.11 12.69 -4.18
C ASP A 116 12.61 13.91 -3.39
N LYS A 117 13.42 14.77 -4.03
CA LYS A 117 13.85 16.04 -3.42
C LYS A 117 12.67 17.00 -3.25
N GLU A 118 11.86 17.19 -4.28
CA GLU A 118 10.66 18.02 -4.22
C GLU A 118 9.70 17.53 -3.11
N ALA A 119 9.51 16.22 -3.00
CA ALA A 119 8.66 15.61 -1.97
C ALA A 119 9.20 15.79 -0.54
N ARG A 120 10.53 15.88 -0.36
CA ARG A 120 11.15 16.18 0.93
C ARG A 120 11.05 17.65 1.31
N ASP A 121 11.15 18.53 0.33
CA ASP A 121 11.07 19.98 0.53
C ASP A 121 9.61 20.45 0.76
N THR A 122 8.62 19.63 0.43
CA THR A 122 7.20 19.89 0.72
C THR A 122 6.99 19.91 2.24
N LYS A 123 6.54 21.05 2.76
CA LYS A 123 6.40 21.27 4.22
C LYS A 123 5.40 20.29 4.84
N SER A 124 5.73 19.83 6.05
CA SER A 124 4.91 18.96 6.90
C SER A 124 3.64 19.67 7.42
N GLY A 125 2.86 20.27 6.55
CA GLY A 125 1.65 21.05 6.88
C GLY A 125 0.71 21.15 5.69
N ASP A 126 1.11 20.66 4.53
CA ASP A 126 0.22 20.56 3.39
C ASP A 126 -0.85 19.51 3.67
N LYS A 127 -2.09 19.84 3.29
CA LYS A 127 -3.29 19.04 3.55
C LYS A 127 -3.18 17.60 2.99
N HIS A 128 -2.34 17.42 1.96
CA HIS A 128 -2.12 16.12 1.32
C HIS A 128 -0.61 15.85 1.13
N GLN A 129 -0.27 14.59 1.26
CA GLN A 129 1.09 14.12 1.01
C GLN A 129 1.45 14.24 -0.47
N HIS A 130 2.72 14.58 -0.79
CA HIS A 130 3.19 14.61 -2.17
C HIS A 130 3.06 13.22 -2.83
N TYR A 131 2.51 13.13 -4.04
CA TYR A 131 2.22 11.87 -4.73
C TYR A 131 3.44 10.94 -4.85
N PHE A 132 4.64 11.50 -5.06
CA PHE A 132 5.85 10.69 -5.17
C PHE A 132 6.21 10.00 -3.84
N LYS A 133 5.95 10.66 -2.71
CA LYS A 133 6.14 10.05 -1.40
C LYS A 133 5.20 8.85 -1.20
N MET A 134 3.96 8.94 -1.70
CA MET A 134 3.00 7.83 -1.69
C MET A 134 3.51 6.66 -2.56
N LEU A 135 3.95 6.95 -3.80
CA LEU A 135 4.54 5.94 -4.70
C LEU A 135 5.74 5.24 -4.06
N LYS A 136 6.68 6.02 -3.51
CA LYS A 136 7.89 5.49 -2.86
C LYS A 136 7.56 4.62 -1.63
N GLN A 137 6.65 5.07 -0.78
CA GLN A 137 6.22 4.30 0.39
C GLN A 137 5.56 2.98 -0.01
N LEU A 138 4.65 3.00 -0.99
CA LEU A 138 4.00 1.79 -1.48
C LEU A 138 4.99 0.84 -2.14
N THR A 139 5.98 1.35 -2.89
CA THR A 139 7.05 0.53 -3.46
C THR A 139 7.83 -0.20 -2.36
N ILE A 140 8.30 0.54 -1.36
CA ILE A 140 9.10 -0.04 -0.26
C ILE A 140 8.26 -1.03 0.55
N TRP A 141 7.05 -0.64 0.93
CA TRP A 141 6.17 -1.49 1.73
C TRP A 141 5.78 -2.75 0.97
N GLY A 142 5.26 -2.62 -0.25
CA GLY A 142 4.85 -3.77 -1.06
C GLY A 142 6.00 -4.71 -1.37
N TYR A 143 7.19 -4.17 -1.67
CA TYR A 143 8.35 -4.98 -1.98
C TYR A 143 8.81 -5.82 -0.77
N PHE A 144 9.02 -5.21 0.38
CA PHE A 144 9.54 -5.93 1.54
C PHE A 144 8.50 -6.83 2.24
N THR A 145 7.21 -6.66 1.94
CA THR A 145 6.15 -7.59 2.37
C THR A 145 5.80 -8.64 1.33
N SER A 146 6.33 -8.55 0.12
CA SER A 146 6.17 -9.57 -0.92
C SER A 146 7.04 -10.81 -0.63
N GLU A 147 6.65 -11.97 -1.19
CA GLU A 147 7.44 -13.19 -1.07
C GLU A 147 8.90 -12.99 -1.54
N PRO A 148 9.17 -12.46 -2.77
CA PRO A 148 10.54 -12.28 -3.21
C PRO A 148 11.31 -11.25 -2.37
N GLY A 149 10.69 -10.18 -1.90
CA GLY A 149 11.32 -9.20 -1.04
C GLY A 149 11.68 -9.77 0.33
N ALA A 150 10.74 -10.45 0.97
CA ALA A 150 10.96 -11.05 2.28
C ALA A 150 11.98 -12.19 2.24
N THR A 151 11.90 -13.08 1.25
CA THR A 151 12.71 -14.32 1.22
C THR A 151 14.06 -14.16 0.54
N LYS A 152 14.17 -13.28 -0.48
CA LYS A 152 15.40 -13.11 -1.26
C LYS A 152 16.15 -11.82 -0.92
N ALA A 153 15.47 -10.70 -0.72
CA ALA A 153 16.12 -9.45 -0.31
C ALA A 153 16.42 -9.40 1.19
N LEU A 154 15.49 -9.86 2.00
CA LEU A 154 15.63 -10.00 3.45
C LEU A 154 15.97 -11.44 3.85
N ARG A 155 16.07 -11.68 5.15
CA ARG A 155 16.23 -13.00 5.77
C ARG A 155 14.92 -13.38 6.45
N TYR A 156 14.08 -14.13 5.75
CA TYR A 156 12.78 -14.54 6.26
C TYR A 156 12.88 -15.72 7.24
N ILE A 157 12.20 -15.60 8.36
CA ILE A 157 11.94 -16.68 9.31
C ILE A 157 10.47 -16.62 9.70
N GLU A 158 9.71 -17.65 9.33
CA GLU A 158 8.28 -17.73 9.60
C GLU A 158 7.96 -17.67 11.11
N THR A 159 8.71 -18.40 11.92
CA THR A 159 8.55 -18.42 13.38
C THR A 159 9.92 -18.44 14.04
N PRO A 160 10.42 -17.27 14.52
CA PRO A 160 11.65 -17.26 15.30
C PRO A 160 11.41 -18.02 16.61
N GLY A 161 12.07 -19.17 16.78
CA GLY A 161 11.87 -20.06 17.95
C GLY A 161 12.38 -19.49 19.28
N ARG A 162 13.09 -18.36 19.25
CA ARG A 162 13.61 -17.64 20.41
C ARG A 162 13.80 -16.16 20.10
N TYR A 163 13.74 -15.35 21.14
CA TYR A 163 14.20 -13.95 21.07
C TYR A 163 15.70 -13.91 21.37
N ASP A 164 16.47 -13.26 20.49
CA ASP A 164 17.91 -13.09 20.63
C ASP A 164 18.23 -11.62 20.29
N GLY A 165 18.37 -10.79 21.32
CA GLY A 165 18.47 -9.32 21.18
C GLY A 165 19.88 -8.83 20.82
N ASP A 166 20.91 -9.68 20.90
CA ASP A 166 22.32 -9.32 20.68
C ASP A 166 23.00 -10.18 19.60
N VAL A 167 22.26 -10.55 18.57
CA VAL A 167 22.83 -11.27 17.42
C VAL A 167 23.95 -10.48 16.80
N PRO A 168 25.17 -11.05 16.65
CA PRO A 168 26.29 -10.36 16.02
C PRO A 168 25.97 -9.95 14.59
N TYR A 169 26.17 -8.67 14.29
CA TYR A 169 25.98 -8.11 12.94
C TYR A 169 27.32 -8.03 12.20
N LYS A 170 27.29 -8.46 10.94
CA LYS A 170 28.41 -8.25 10.00
C LYS A 170 27.90 -7.36 8.85
N LYS A 171 28.77 -6.44 8.38
CA LYS A 171 28.43 -5.58 7.23
C LYS A 171 28.06 -6.45 6.04
N GLY A 172 26.87 -6.24 5.49
CA GLY A 172 26.32 -7.03 4.38
C GLY A 172 25.32 -8.11 4.82
N ASP A 173 25.13 -8.34 6.11
CA ASP A 173 24.06 -9.23 6.59
C ASP A 173 22.69 -8.65 6.21
N LYS A 174 21.82 -9.52 5.71
CA LYS A 174 20.43 -9.15 5.39
C LYS A 174 19.64 -8.90 6.68
N ALA A 175 18.76 -7.90 6.65
CA ALA A 175 17.81 -7.66 7.72
C ALA A 175 16.80 -8.82 7.85
N TRP A 176 16.26 -8.98 9.04
CA TRP A 176 15.24 -10.00 9.31
C TRP A 176 13.88 -9.58 8.75
N ALA A 177 13.12 -10.56 8.24
CA ALA A 177 11.70 -10.49 7.98
C ALA A 177 11.00 -11.61 8.75
N THR A 178 9.95 -11.27 9.49
CA THR A 178 9.12 -12.18 10.29
C THR A 178 7.66 -12.00 9.93
#